data_f298c4e7e17381b6a6ba1d8042e02607
#
_entry.id   f298c4e7e17381b6a6ba1d8042e02607
#
_cell.length_a   1.000
_cell.length_b   1.000
_cell.length_c   1.000
_cell.angle_alpha   90.00
_cell.angle_beta   90.00
_cell.angle_gamma   90.00
#
_symmetry.space_group_name_H-M   'P 1'
#
loop_
_entity.id
_entity.type
_entity.pdbx_description
1 polymer ?
#
loop_
_entity_poly.entity_id
_entity_poly.type
_entity_poly.pdbx_seq_one_letter_code
_entity_poly.pdbx_strand_id
1 'polypeptide(L)'
;VRRLLLALKFGGRARLGTLFGRLAAERWCRAGELEDYAAVIPLPLSSRRRRARGFNQAAIAARAVAAIAGAPMRPRLLVKTKDNRPQAGLSASARKSNVSGAYRGRVPRKMAGCKLLLVDDVLTTGATANSAARALLRAGAGAVDVLTIARVPAFAVRASAGQAP
;
A
#
# COMPACT_ATOMS: atom_id res chain seq x y z
N VAL A 1 11.98 14.31 0.79
CA VAL A 1 11.05 13.17 0.74
C VAL A 1 11.35 12.28 -0.46
N ARG A 2 11.42 12.78 -1.74
CA ARG A 2 11.64 11.96 -2.95
C ARG A 2 12.93 11.13 -2.88
N ARG A 3 14.07 11.73 -2.45
CA ARG A 3 15.36 11.02 -2.29
C ARG A 3 15.29 9.90 -1.24
N LEU A 4 14.57 10.11 -0.13
CA LEU A 4 14.37 9.10 0.91
C LEU A 4 13.51 7.93 0.44
N LEU A 5 12.45 8.20 -0.33
CA LEU A 5 11.61 7.17 -0.93
C LEU A 5 12.36 6.36 -2.00
N LEU A 6 13.26 6.99 -2.76
CA LEU A 6 14.14 6.28 -3.70
C LEU A 6 15.16 5.42 -2.96
N ALA A 7 15.76 5.92 -1.86
CA ALA A 7 16.66 5.14 -1.01
C ALA A 7 15.95 3.93 -0.37
N LEU A 8 14.67 4.07 0.01
CA LEU A 8 13.84 2.97 0.49
C LEU A 8 13.59 1.93 -0.62
N LYS A 9 13.41 2.36 -1.86
CA LYS A 9 13.10 1.47 -3.00
C LYS A 9 14.31 0.77 -3.59
N PHE A 10 15.46 1.41 -3.59
CA PHE A 10 16.64 0.96 -4.34
C PHE A 10 17.92 0.85 -3.51
N GLY A 11 17.94 1.37 -2.28
CA GLY A 11 19.16 1.46 -1.46
C GLY A 11 19.40 0.31 -0.48
N GLY A 12 18.64 -0.80 -0.53
CA GLY A 12 18.82 -1.94 0.38
C GLY A 12 18.61 -1.62 1.88
N ARG A 13 18.17 -0.41 2.21
CA ARG A 13 18.10 0.11 3.59
C ARG A 13 16.79 -0.29 4.27
N ALA A 14 16.64 -1.57 4.61
CA ALA A 14 15.49 -2.11 5.33
C ALA A 14 15.21 -1.34 6.65
N ARG A 15 16.27 -0.85 7.33
CA ARG A 15 16.16 -0.04 8.56
C ARG A 15 15.31 1.22 8.37
N LEU A 16 15.36 1.88 7.20
CA LEU A 16 14.51 3.03 6.92
C LEU A 16 13.02 2.66 6.85
N GLY A 17 12.70 1.48 6.32
CA GLY A 17 11.32 1.00 6.29
C GLY A 17 10.75 0.78 7.71
N THR A 18 11.55 0.24 8.61
CA THR A 18 11.18 0.07 10.03
C THR A 18 10.97 1.42 10.71
N LEU A 19 11.92 2.37 10.53
CA LEU A 19 11.81 3.70 11.12
C LEU A 19 10.56 4.44 10.64
N PHE A 20 10.32 4.47 9.32
CA PHE A 20 9.15 5.14 8.77
C PHE A 20 7.84 4.45 9.16
N GLY A 21 7.83 3.12 9.25
CA GLY A 21 6.68 2.37 9.73
C GLY A 21 6.34 2.74 11.17
N ARG A 22 7.34 2.86 12.05
CA ARG A 22 7.16 3.30 13.44
C ARG A 22 6.63 4.73 13.50
N LEU A 23 7.28 5.67 12.83
CA LEU A 23 6.85 7.08 12.83
C LEU A 23 5.40 7.26 12.32
N ALA A 24 5.03 6.51 11.28
CA ALA A 24 3.66 6.53 10.75
C ALA A 24 2.66 5.97 11.77
N ALA A 25 2.97 4.84 12.42
CA ALA A 25 2.11 4.23 13.43
C ALA A 25 2.00 5.09 14.69
N GLU A 26 3.11 5.66 15.18
CA GLU A 26 3.11 6.57 16.32
C GLU A 26 2.31 7.84 16.05
N ARG A 27 2.41 8.39 14.84
CA ARG A 27 1.60 9.55 14.42
C ARG A 27 0.12 9.22 14.41
N TRP A 28 -0.25 8.04 13.90
CA TRP A 28 -1.63 7.59 13.87
C TRP A 28 -2.17 7.30 15.27
N CYS A 29 -1.39 6.65 16.11
CA CYS A 29 -1.74 6.42 17.51
C CYS A 29 -2.02 7.73 18.26
N ARG A 30 -1.17 8.76 18.08
CA ARG A 30 -1.38 10.08 18.69
C ARG A 30 -2.61 10.83 18.18
N ALA A 31 -3.04 10.54 16.97
CA ALA A 31 -4.28 11.09 16.42
C ALA A 31 -5.54 10.40 16.96
N GLY A 32 -5.39 9.37 17.80
CA GLY A 32 -6.51 8.56 18.29
C GLY A 32 -7.15 7.67 17.24
N GLU A 33 -6.49 7.52 16.08
CA GLU A 33 -7.03 6.80 14.93
C GLU A 33 -6.62 5.32 14.89
N LEU A 34 -5.75 4.88 15.83
CA LEU A 34 -5.34 3.50 15.94
C LEU A 34 -6.38 2.71 16.72
N GLU A 35 -7.32 2.15 15.98
CA GLU A 35 -8.39 1.31 16.53
C GLU A 35 -7.96 -0.17 16.58
N ASP A 36 -8.84 -1.02 17.14
CA ASP A 36 -8.65 -2.46 17.22
C ASP A 36 -8.74 -3.12 15.84
N TYR A 37 -7.59 -3.36 15.21
CA TYR A 37 -7.50 -4.11 13.97
C TYR A 37 -7.30 -5.60 14.22
N ALA A 38 -8.09 -6.43 13.56
CA ALA A 38 -7.92 -7.90 13.62
C ALA A 38 -6.63 -8.36 12.93
N ALA A 39 -6.08 -7.59 11.99
CA ALA A 39 -4.79 -7.84 11.37
C ALA A 39 -4.23 -6.62 10.63
N VAL A 40 -2.90 -6.56 10.55
CA VAL A 40 -2.14 -5.65 9.69
C VAL A 40 -1.64 -6.41 8.47
N ILE A 41 -1.92 -5.87 7.28
CA ILE A 41 -1.66 -6.54 6.00
C ILE A 41 -0.74 -5.66 5.16
N PRO A 42 0.48 -6.12 4.81
CA PRO A 42 1.32 -5.39 3.88
C PRO A 42 0.77 -5.51 2.46
N LEU A 43 0.80 -4.43 1.70
CA LEU A 43 0.51 -4.49 0.26
C LEU A 43 1.53 -5.41 -0.43
N PRO A 44 1.09 -6.48 -1.13
CA PRO A 44 2.02 -7.41 -1.75
C PRO A 44 2.65 -6.82 -3.01
N LEU A 45 3.97 -7.00 -3.13
CA LEU A 45 4.68 -6.74 -4.39
C LEU A 45 4.41 -7.84 -5.40
N SER A 46 4.53 -7.50 -6.70
CA SER A 46 4.61 -8.51 -7.73
C SER A 46 5.87 -9.39 -7.58
N SER A 47 5.79 -10.63 -8.06
CA SER A 47 6.90 -11.57 -8.00
C SER A 47 8.16 -11.01 -8.67
N ARG A 48 8.01 -10.30 -9.80
CA ARG A 48 9.10 -9.61 -10.50
C ARG A 48 9.75 -8.53 -9.64
N ARG A 49 8.92 -7.65 -9.02
CA ARG A 49 9.44 -6.56 -8.16
C ARG A 49 10.09 -7.12 -6.90
N ARG A 50 9.55 -8.20 -6.33
CA ARG A 50 10.13 -8.85 -5.17
C ARG A 50 11.51 -9.45 -5.49
N ARG A 51 11.67 -10.11 -6.64
CA ARG A 51 12.98 -10.62 -7.09
C ARG A 51 13.98 -9.48 -7.34
N ALA A 52 13.55 -8.40 -8.00
CA ALA A 52 14.43 -7.27 -8.32
C ALA A 52 14.86 -6.46 -7.08
N ARG A 53 14.05 -6.42 -6.02
CA ARG A 53 14.31 -5.61 -4.82
C ARG A 53 14.81 -6.41 -3.62
N GLY A 54 14.67 -7.74 -3.63
CA GLY A 54 15.03 -8.63 -2.53
C GLY A 54 14.06 -8.60 -1.34
N PHE A 55 13.30 -7.52 -1.15
CA PHE A 55 12.39 -7.33 -0.02
C PHE A 55 11.14 -6.52 -0.38
N ASN A 56 10.13 -6.58 0.49
CA ASN A 56 8.90 -5.79 0.37
C ASN A 56 8.91 -4.66 1.43
N GLN A 57 9.00 -3.41 0.98
CA GLN A 57 9.04 -2.22 1.83
C GLN A 57 7.78 -2.11 2.70
N ALA A 58 6.61 -2.37 2.09
CA ALA A 58 5.35 -2.36 2.83
C ALA A 58 5.33 -3.43 3.94
N ALA A 59 5.97 -4.60 3.73
CA ALA A 59 6.05 -5.63 4.75
C ALA A 59 6.97 -5.25 5.93
N ILE A 60 8.06 -4.53 5.66
CA ILE A 60 8.94 -4.03 6.72
C ILE A 60 8.20 -2.98 7.56
N ALA A 61 7.52 -2.03 6.91
CA ALA A 61 6.70 -1.03 7.58
C ALA A 61 5.54 -1.66 8.37
N ALA A 62 4.82 -2.59 7.74
CA ALA A 62 3.69 -3.28 8.36
C ALA A 62 4.08 -4.05 9.63
N ARG A 63 5.31 -4.59 9.71
CA ARG A 63 5.81 -5.25 10.92
C ARG A 63 5.93 -4.25 12.08
N ALA A 64 6.47 -3.06 11.82
CA ALA A 64 6.59 -2.02 12.84
C ALA A 64 5.21 -1.48 13.26
N VAL A 65 4.32 -1.28 12.29
CA VAL A 65 2.92 -0.87 12.53
C VAL A 65 2.17 -1.91 13.37
N ALA A 66 2.30 -3.20 13.04
CA ALA A 66 1.66 -4.31 13.74
C ALA A 66 2.08 -4.37 15.21
N ALA A 67 3.37 -4.14 15.51
CA ALA A 67 3.89 -4.12 16.87
C ALA A 67 3.30 -2.96 17.70
N ILE A 68 3.12 -1.77 17.09
CA ILE A 68 2.54 -0.61 17.79
C ILE A 68 1.03 -0.75 17.93
N ALA A 69 0.35 -1.28 16.90
CA ALA A 69 -1.09 -1.50 16.91
C ALA A 69 -1.53 -2.69 17.77
N GLY A 70 -0.60 -3.48 18.32
CA GLY A 70 -0.93 -4.71 19.03
C GLY A 70 -1.64 -5.78 18.18
N ALA A 71 -1.62 -5.64 16.86
CA ALA A 71 -2.37 -6.49 15.93
C ALA A 71 -1.43 -7.44 15.16
N PRO A 72 -1.85 -8.68 14.89
CA PRO A 72 -0.99 -9.63 14.18
C PRO A 72 -0.78 -9.24 12.71
N MET A 73 0.46 -9.34 12.22
CA MET A 73 0.75 -9.18 10.80
C MET A 73 0.34 -10.43 10.02
N ARG A 74 -0.53 -10.28 9.01
CA ARG A 74 -1.10 -11.37 8.21
C ARG A 74 -0.90 -11.15 6.70
N PRO A 75 0.31 -11.29 6.15
CA PRO A 75 0.61 -10.99 4.75
C PRO A 75 -0.12 -11.88 3.74
N ARG A 76 -0.51 -13.10 4.17
CA ARG A 76 -1.20 -14.06 3.29
C ARG A 76 -2.68 -13.77 3.07
N LEU A 77 -3.27 -12.82 3.81
CA LEU A 77 -4.66 -12.40 3.60
C LEU A 77 -4.88 -11.65 2.29
N LEU A 78 -3.81 -11.13 1.68
CA LEU A 78 -3.85 -10.45 0.40
C LEU A 78 -2.77 -10.97 -0.53
N VAL A 79 -3.15 -11.39 -1.73
CA VAL A 79 -2.23 -11.92 -2.74
C VAL A 79 -2.34 -11.09 -4.01
N LYS A 80 -1.21 -10.75 -4.61
CA LYS A 80 -1.17 -10.15 -5.94
C LYS A 80 -1.26 -11.25 -6.99
N THR A 81 -2.29 -11.20 -7.84
CA THR A 81 -2.60 -12.24 -8.83
C THR A 81 -2.08 -11.94 -10.22
N LYS A 82 -1.90 -10.65 -10.55
CA LYS A 82 -1.41 -10.21 -11.86
C LYS A 82 -0.20 -9.29 -11.72
N ASP A 83 0.83 -9.54 -12.50
CA ASP A 83 1.92 -8.59 -12.74
C ASP A 83 1.45 -7.58 -13.78
N ASN A 84 0.85 -6.49 -13.33
CA ASN A 84 0.51 -5.39 -14.22
C ASN A 84 1.82 -4.80 -14.75
N ARG A 85 2.17 -5.10 -16.00
CA ARG A 85 3.23 -4.36 -16.71
C ARG A 85 2.74 -2.93 -16.87
N PRO A 86 3.54 -1.90 -16.54
CA PRO A 86 3.28 -0.56 -17.03
C PRO A 86 3.43 -0.62 -18.55
N GLN A 87 2.33 -0.67 -19.27
CA GLN A 87 2.38 -0.39 -20.70
C GLN A 87 2.45 1.12 -20.84
N ALA A 88 3.61 1.62 -21.25
CA ALA A 88 3.76 3.00 -21.69
C ALA A 88 2.73 3.22 -22.81
N GLY A 89 1.79 4.17 -22.60
CA GLY A 89 0.79 4.51 -23.62
C GLY A 89 -0.67 4.28 -23.26
N LEU A 90 -1.01 3.66 -22.12
CA LEU A 90 -2.41 3.47 -21.75
C LEU A 90 -3.08 4.76 -21.25
N SER A 91 -4.29 5.03 -21.75
CA SER A 91 -5.17 6.10 -21.28
C SER A 91 -5.55 5.95 -19.79
N ALA A 92 -6.00 7.02 -19.14
CA ALA A 92 -6.39 7.02 -17.71
C ALA A 92 -7.51 6.00 -17.42
N SER A 93 -8.44 5.76 -18.35
CA SER A 93 -9.50 4.76 -18.24
C SER A 93 -8.95 3.33 -18.29
N ALA A 94 -7.99 3.06 -19.17
CA ALA A 94 -7.32 1.75 -19.26
C ALA A 94 -6.44 1.45 -18.04
N ARG A 95 -5.89 2.47 -17.38
CA ARG A 95 -5.21 2.29 -16.07
C ARG A 95 -6.18 1.88 -14.96
N LYS A 96 -7.41 2.38 -14.99
CA LYS A 96 -8.45 2.07 -14.00
C LYS A 96 -8.95 0.63 -14.14
N SER A 97 -9.12 0.14 -15.36
CA SER A 97 -9.52 -1.25 -15.66
C SER A 97 -8.37 -2.25 -15.43
N ASN A 98 -7.12 -1.85 -15.67
CA ASN A 98 -5.94 -2.71 -15.50
C ASN A 98 -5.61 -3.01 -14.03
N VAL A 99 -6.09 -2.20 -13.08
CA VAL A 99 -5.92 -2.41 -11.63
C VAL A 99 -7.05 -3.29 -11.06
N SER A 100 -8.18 -3.42 -11.76
CA SER A 100 -9.28 -4.30 -11.36
C SER A 100 -8.85 -5.77 -11.45
N GLY A 101 -8.97 -6.51 -10.33
CA GLY A 101 -8.60 -7.92 -10.25
C GLY A 101 -7.10 -8.21 -10.07
N ALA A 102 -6.27 -7.19 -9.83
CA ALA A 102 -4.83 -7.40 -9.57
C ALA A 102 -4.54 -8.06 -8.21
N TYR A 103 -5.53 -8.04 -7.31
CA TYR A 103 -5.40 -8.59 -5.96
C TYR A 103 -6.55 -9.56 -5.66
N ARG A 104 -6.23 -10.58 -4.84
CA ARG A 104 -7.19 -11.54 -4.26
C ARG A 104 -7.07 -11.50 -2.75
N GLY A 105 -8.18 -11.22 -2.05
CA GLY A 105 -8.31 -11.38 -0.60
C GLY A 105 -8.51 -12.85 -0.22
N ARG A 106 -8.04 -13.22 0.97
CA ARG A 106 -8.19 -14.54 1.59
C ARG A 106 -8.52 -14.37 3.06
N VAL A 107 -9.69 -13.78 3.35
CA VAL A 107 -10.14 -13.53 4.72
C VAL A 107 -10.82 -14.82 5.24
N PRO A 108 -10.29 -15.46 6.32
CA PRO A 108 -10.90 -16.64 6.91
C PRO A 108 -12.25 -16.29 7.54
N ARG A 109 -13.18 -17.25 7.62
CA ARG A 109 -14.53 -17.05 8.22
C ARG A 109 -14.47 -16.44 9.62
N LYS A 110 -13.51 -16.85 10.46
CA LYS A 110 -13.32 -16.29 11.81
C LYS A 110 -12.90 -14.81 11.84
N MET A 111 -12.52 -14.25 10.71
CA MET A 111 -12.17 -12.81 10.54
C MET A 111 -13.20 -12.09 9.66
N ALA A 112 -14.30 -12.75 9.29
CA ALA A 112 -15.37 -12.10 8.56
C ALA A 112 -15.98 -10.96 9.39
N GLY A 113 -16.26 -9.83 8.75
CA GLY A 113 -16.76 -8.63 9.43
C GLY A 113 -15.72 -7.83 10.23
N CYS A 114 -14.50 -8.34 10.40
CA CYS A 114 -13.46 -7.64 11.14
C CYS A 114 -12.88 -6.46 10.36
N LYS A 115 -12.34 -5.49 11.11
CA LYS A 115 -11.60 -4.33 10.60
C LYS A 115 -10.14 -4.73 10.35
N LEU A 116 -9.60 -4.39 9.17
CA LEU A 116 -8.25 -4.73 8.74
C LEU A 116 -7.46 -3.46 8.40
N LEU A 117 -6.16 -3.46 8.67
CA LEU A 117 -5.26 -2.37 8.32
C LEU A 117 -4.33 -2.78 7.16
N LEU A 118 -4.48 -2.14 6.01
CA LEU A 118 -3.60 -2.30 4.86
C LEU A 118 -2.45 -1.28 4.92
N VAL A 119 -1.21 -1.73 4.82
CA VAL A 119 -0.01 -0.87 4.85
C VAL A 119 0.67 -0.85 3.50
N ASP A 120 0.92 0.35 2.96
CA ASP A 120 1.67 0.58 1.72
C ASP A 120 2.85 1.55 1.97
N ASP A 121 3.82 1.59 1.06
CA ASP A 121 4.98 2.50 1.15
C ASP A 121 4.61 3.93 0.69
N VAL A 122 3.94 4.07 -0.44
CA VAL A 122 3.69 5.39 -1.06
C VAL A 122 2.32 5.48 -1.70
N LEU A 123 1.52 6.40 -1.24
CA LEU A 123 0.25 6.76 -1.88
C LEU A 123 0.50 7.76 -3.01
N THR A 124 0.18 7.37 -4.24
CA THR A 124 0.15 8.26 -5.40
C THR A 124 -1.30 8.63 -5.73
N THR A 125 -1.94 7.91 -6.62
CA THR A 125 -3.36 8.09 -6.99
C THR A 125 -4.32 7.32 -6.09
N GLY A 126 -3.82 6.45 -5.22
CA GLY A 126 -4.63 5.56 -4.40
C GLY A 126 -5.21 4.35 -5.14
N ALA A 127 -5.03 4.24 -6.46
CA ALA A 127 -5.64 3.17 -7.26
C ALA A 127 -5.21 1.77 -6.80
N THR A 128 -3.94 1.59 -6.44
CA THR A 128 -3.40 0.33 -5.93
C THR A 128 -4.01 -0.04 -4.57
N ALA A 129 -4.01 0.90 -3.63
CA ALA A 129 -4.56 0.72 -2.29
C ALA A 129 -6.07 0.42 -2.35
N ASN A 130 -6.81 1.18 -3.17
CA ASN A 130 -8.25 0.97 -3.38
C ASN A 130 -8.55 -0.43 -3.97
N SER A 131 -7.78 -0.87 -4.98
CA SER A 131 -7.95 -2.22 -5.56
C SER A 131 -7.68 -3.33 -4.55
N ALA A 132 -6.65 -3.16 -3.71
CA ALA A 132 -6.29 -4.10 -2.66
C ALA A 132 -7.35 -4.14 -1.54
N ALA A 133 -7.81 -2.98 -1.07
CA ALA A 133 -8.86 -2.87 -0.06
C ALA A 133 -10.17 -3.52 -0.53
N ARG A 134 -10.59 -3.23 -1.77
CA ARG A 134 -11.78 -3.89 -2.37
C ARG A 134 -11.64 -5.41 -2.47
N ALA A 135 -10.42 -5.92 -2.68
CA ALA A 135 -10.21 -7.38 -2.70
C ALA A 135 -10.39 -8.00 -1.31
N LEU A 136 -9.97 -7.32 -0.24
CA LEU A 136 -10.19 -7.77 1.14
C LEU A 136 -11.68 -7.67 1.54
N LEU A 137 -12.35 -6.57 1.19
CA LEU A 137 -13.79 -6.39 1.43
C LEU A 137 -14.61 -7.49 0.74
N ARG A 138 -14.34 -7.77 -0.55
CA ARG A 138 -15.00 -8.89 -1.27
C ARG A 138 -14.70 -10.26 -0.68
N ALA A 139 -13.61 -10.41 0.04
CA ALA A 139 -13.26 -11.66 0.73
C ALA A 139 -13.87 -11.77 2.14
N GLY A 140 -14.69 -10.78 2.57
CA GLY A 140 -15.43 -10.81 3.82
C GLY A 140 -14.88 -9.94 4.94
N ALA A 141 -13.91 -9.05 4.69
CA ALA A 141 -13.54 -8.02 5.67
C ALA A 141 -14.71 -7.03 5.87
N GLY A 142 -14.95 -6.58 7.11
CA GLY A 142 -15.97 -5.58 7.41
C GLY A 142 -15.56 -4.16 7.04
N ALA A 143 -14.32 -3.81 7.34
CA ALA A 143 -13.70 -2.54 6.98
C ALA A 143 -12.21 -2.70 6.66
N VAL A 144 -11.68 -1.81 5.83
CA VAL A 144 -10.25 -1.79 5.49
C VAL A 144 -9.75 -0.36 5.48
N ASP A 145 -8.91 -0.03 6.45
CA ASP A 145 -8.18 1.24 6.47
C ASP A 145 -6.83 1.09 5.79
N VAL A 146 -6.28 2.21 5.31
CA VAL A 146 -5.01 2.23 4.57
C VAL A 146 -4.05 3.21 5.23
N LEU A 147 -2.95 2.67 5.76
CA LEU A 147 -1.81 3.46 6.25
C LEU A 147 -0.72 3.51 5.18
N THR A 148 -0.23 4.71 4.88
CA THR A 148 0.90 4.88 3.96
C THR A 148 2.01 5.70 4.62
N ILE A 149 3.26 5.30 4.36
CA ILE A 149 4.45 5.99 4.90
C ILE A 149 4.59 7.38 4.29
N ALA A 150 4.25 7.52 3.02
CA ALA A 150 4.35 8.79 2.31
C ALA A 150 3.22 8.96 1.29
N ARG A 151 2.85 10.22 1.07
CA ARG A 151 1.92 10.64 0.03
C ARG A 151 2.64 11.54 -0.95
N VAL A 152 2.48 11.28 -2.24
CA VAL A 152 2.88 12.22 -3.29
C VAL A 152 1.73 13.22 -3.47
N PRO A 153 1.95 14.54 -3.25
CA PRO A 153 0.93 15.52 -3.55
C PRO A 153 0.52 15.41 -5.03
N ALA A 154 -0.77 15.55 -5.31
CA ALA A 154 -1.24 15.72 -6.68
C ALA A 154 -0.72 17.07 -7.19
N PHE A 155 0.32 17.06 -8.02
CA PHE A 155 0.70 18.25 -8.76
C PHE A 155 -0.38 18.50 -9.82
N ALA A 156 -1.06 19.64 -9.74
CA ALA A 156 -1.78 20.17 -10.87
C ALA A 156 -0.74 20.41 -11.96
N VAL A 157 -0.75 19.65 -13.02
CA VAL A 157 -0.03 19.96 -14.26
C VAL A 157 -0.73 21.20 -14.80
N ARG A 158 -0.19 22.40 -14.53
CA ARG A 158 -0.52 23.58 -15.32
C ARG A 158 0.06 23.32 -16.70
N ALA A 159 -0.78 22.92 -17.64
CA ALA A 159 -0.45 23.06 -19.04
C ALA A 159 -0.32 24.59 -19.28
N SER A 160 0.89 25.09 -19.42
CA SER A 160 1.13 26.37 -20.02
C SER A 160 0.70 26.21 -21.48
N ALA A 161 -0.42 26.83 -21.85
CA ALA A 161 -0.76 27.06 -23.24
C ALA A 161 0.42 27.84 -23.83
N GLY A 162 1.17 27.20 -24.73
CA GLY A 162 2.23 27.86 -25.46
C GLY A 162 1.66 29.06 -26.19
N GLN A 163 2.23 30.22 -25.95
CA GLN A 163 2.13 31.32 -26.87
C GLN A 163 2.75 30.85 -28.18
N ALA A 164 1.94 30.68 -29.16
CA ALA A 164 2.39 30.65 -30.56
C ALA A 164 2.75 32.05 -30.99
N PRO A 165 3.81 32.23 -31.82
CA PRO A 165 4.28 33.52 -32.32
C PRO A 165 3.28 34.17 -33.27
#